data_ba988193f870499e956487f85088bf29
#
_entry.id   ba988193f870499e956487f85088bf29
#
_cell.length_a   1.000
_cell.length_b   1.000
_cell.length_c   1.000
_cell.angle_alpha   90.00
_cell.angle_beta   90.00
_cell.angle_gamma   90.00
#
_symmetry.space_group_name_H-M   'P 1'
#
loop_
_entity.id
_entity.type
_entity.pdbx_description
1 polymer ?
#
loop_
_entity_poly.entity_id
_entity_poly.type
_entity_poly.pdbx_seq_one_letter_code
_entity_poly.pdbx_strand_id
1 'polypeptide(L)'
;MASLMTLEVLTPDQYLMKRKDIAYVLLNTVTGGIGILANHGPLIAVLGEGTLKLQDGNNHVILLYVEGGFAEVKDNKVIILTPKAELAELSLIHI
;
A
#
# COMPACT_ATOMS: atom_id res chain seq x y z
N MET A 1 16.16 11.07 -8.78
CA MET A 1 14.74 10.79 -9.09
C MET A 1 14.33 9.50 -8.41
N ALA A 2 13.23 9.52 -7.66
CA ALA A 2 12.78 8.30 -7.00
C ALA A 2 12.17 7.34 -8.02
N SER A 3 12.43 6.04 -7.84
CA SER A 3 11.73 5.03 -8.61
C SER A 3 10.33 4.86 -8.04
N LEU A 4 9.36 4.66 -8.90
CA LEU A 4 7.96 4.56 -8.52
C LEU A 4 7.42 3.18 -8.89
N MET A 5 6.36 2.80 -8.19
CA MET A 5 5.70 1.52 -8.41
C MET A 5 4.19 1.71 -8.51
N THR A 6 3.51 0.65 -8.94
CA THR A 6 2.06 0.64 -9.04
C THR A 6 1.47 0.05 -7.76
N LEU A 7 0.40 0.67 -7.29
CA LEU A 7 -0.39 0.15 -6.17
C LEU A 7 -1.83 -0.03 -6.63
N GLU A 8 -2.41 -1.17 -6.30
CA GLU A 8 -3.84 -1.42 -6.51
C GLU A 8 -4.45 -1.90 -5.20
N VAL A 9 -5.60 -1.36 -4.86
CA VAL A 9 -6.36 -1.78 -3.69
C VAL A 9 -7.73 -2.23 -4.15
N LEU A 10 -8.05 -3.50 -3.89
CA LEU A 10 -9.29 -4.10 -4.30
C LEU A 10 -10.06 -4.62 -3.10
N THR A 11 -11.36 -4.38 -3.13
CA THR A 11 -12.32 -5.02 -2.23
C THR A 11 -13.24 -5.91 -3.06
N PRO A 12 -14.06 -6.77 -2.43
CA PRO A 12 -14.96 -7.63 -3.22
C PRO A 12 -15.88 -6.88 -4.16
N ASP A 13 -16.23 -5.64 -3.82
CA ASP A 13 -17.21 -4.88 -4.58
C ASP A 13 -16.61 -3.95 -5.61
N GLN A 14 -15.32 -3.59 -5.49
CA GLN A 14 -14.79 -2.55 -6.37
C GLN A 14 -13.28 -2.46 -6.35
N TYR A 15 -12.78 -1.81 -7.37
CA TYR A 15 -11.43 -1.30 -7.47
C TYR A 15 -11.39 0.01 -6.69
N LEU A 16 -10.84 -0.02 -5.49
CA LEU A 16 -10.88 1.17 -4.64
C LEU A 16 -9.81 2.20 -5.01
N MET A 17 -8.64 1.72 -5.43
CA MET A 17 -7.52 2.61 -5.73
C MET A 17 -6.59 1.96 -6.75
N LYS A 18 -6.08 2.76 -7.68
CA LYS A 18 -5.00 2.36 -8.56
C LYS A 18 -4.11 3.57 -8.82
N ARG A 19 -2.85 3.46 -8.43
CA ARG A 19 -1.89 4.54 -8.61
C ARG A 19 -0.58 4.00 -9.14
N LYS A 20 0.08 4.78 -9.98
CA LYS A 20 1.37 4.40 -10.57
C LYS A 20 2.51 5.25 -10.05
N ASP A 21 2.24 6.12 -9.10
CA ASP A 21 3.17 7.11 -8.60
C ASP A 21 3.58 6.87 -7.15
N ILE A 22 3.57 5.63 -6.71
CA ILE A 22 3.85 5.28 -5.31
C ILE A 22 5.34 5.03 -5.13
N ALA A 23 5.95 5.73 -4.17
CA ALA A 23 7.36 5.59 -3.86
C ALA A 23 7.62 4.59 -2.72
N TYR A 24 6.66 4.44 -1.81
CA TYR A 24 6.85 3.60 -0.63
C TYR A 24 5.51 3.11 -0.09
N VAL A 25 5.50 1.86 0.35
CA VAL A 25 4.32 1.26 1.01
C VAL A 25 4.81 0.59 2.29
N LEU A 26 4.20 0.95 3.43
CA LEU A 26 4.43 0.23 4.67
C LEU A 26 3.22 -0.65 4.92
N LEU A 27 3.40 -1.96 4.79
CA LEU A 27 2.35 -2.95 5.00
C LEU A 27 2.20 -3.25 6.49
N ASN A 28 0.97 -3.34 6.97
CA ASN A 28 0.67 -3.76 8.33
C ASN A 28 0.38 -5.27 8.32
N THR A 29 1.44 -6.08 8.33
CA THR A 29 1.27 -7.53 8.31
C THR A 29 0.99 -8.06 9.71
N VAL A 30 0.48 -9.30 9.78
CA VAL A 30 0.19 -9.93 11.07
C VAL A 30 1.45 -10.19 11.90
N THR A 31 2.62 -10.13 11.28
CA THR A 31 3.90 -10.33 11.99
C THR A 31 4.68 -9.03 12.15
N GLY A 32 4.10 -7.90 11.80
CA GLY A 32 4.75 -6.59 11.93
C GLY A 32 4.73 -5.81 10.62
N GLY A 33 5.36 -4.64 10.62
CA GLY A 33 5.42 -3.78 9.45
C GLY A 33 6.47 -4.26 8.46
N ILE A 34 6.13 -4.19 7.18
CA ILE A 34 7.06 -4.48 6.08
C ILE A 34 7.06 -3.30 5.12
N GLY A 35 8.22 -2.69 4.93
CA GLY A 35 8.37 -1.58 3.99
C GLY A 35 8.69 -2.09 2.59
N ILE A 36 7.97 -1.58 1.60
CA ILE A 36 8.13 -1.96 0.20
C ILE A 36 8.58 -0.74 -0.60
N LEU A 37 9.71 -0.86 -1.26
CA LEU A 37 10.20 0.14 -2.21
C LEU A 37 10.05 -0.39 -3.63
N ALA A 38 10.20 0.50 -4.60
CA ALA A 38 10.12 0.12 -6.01
C ALA A 38 11.10 -1.02 -6.32
N ASN A 39 10.67 -1.93 -7.18
CA ASN A 39 11.45 -3.09 -7.62
C ASN A 39 11.75 -4.10 -6.52
N HIS A 40 10.95 -4.09 -5.46
CA HIS A 40 11.05 -5.09 -4.40
C HIS A 40 10.81 -6.50 -4.97
N GLY A 41 11.53 -7.49 -4.46
CA GLY A 41 11.33 -8.88 -4.87
C GLY A 41 9.93 -9.41 -4.56
N PRO A 42 9.55 -10.54 -5.16
CA PRO A 42 8.22 -11.10 -4.94
C PRO A 42 7.93 -11.39 -3.47
N LEU A 43 6.71 -11.06 -3.03
CA LEU A 43 6.31 -11.25 -1.65
C LEU A 43 4.80 -11.44 -1.59
N ILE A 44 4.34 -12.34 -0.73
CA ILE A 44 2.94 -12.44 -0.36
C ILE A 44 2.88 -12.29 1.16
N ALA A 45 2.04 -11.38 1.65
CA ALA A 45 1.92 -11.12 3.07
C ALA A 45 0.46 -11.14 3.50
N VAL A 46 0.22 -11.63 4.71
CA VAL A 46 -1.10 -11.56 5.34
C VAL A 46 -1.18 -10.26 6.12
N LEU A 47 -2.20 -9.47 5.84
CA LEU A 47 -2.39 -8.18 6.48
C LEU A 47 -3.20 -8.34 7.76
N GLY A 48 -2.84 -7.56 8.78
CA GLY A 48 -3.66 -7.42 9.97
C GLY A 48 -4.69 -6.31 9.77
N GLU A 49 -5.59 -6.18 10.71
CA GLU A 49 -6.46 -5.03 10.78
C GLU A 49 -5.63 -3.82 11.21
N GLY A 50 -5.71 -2.74 10.46
CA GLY A 50 -4.92 -1.56 10.78
C GLY A 50 -4.68 -0.69 9.58
N THR A 51 -3.69 0.18 9.69
CA THR A 51 -3.45 1.22 8.69
C THR A 51 -2.20 0.92 7.87
N LEU A 52 -2.36 0.95 6.56
CA LEU A 52 -1.24 0.98 5.61
C LEU A 52 -0.79 2.42 5.45
N LYS A 53 0.50 2.61 5.28
CA LYS A 53 1.05 3.92 4.97
C LYS A 53 1.60 3.90 3.55
N LEU A 54 1.11 4.81 2.73
CA LEU A 54 1.55 4.96 1.35
C LEU A 54 2.21 6.32 1.20
N GLN A 55 3.26 6.39 0.40
CA GLN A 55 3.91 7.66 0.10
C GLN A 55 4.10 7.75 -1.41
N ASP A 56 3.65 8.86 -2.00
CA ASP A 56 3.80 9.05 -3.44
C ASP A 56 5.13 9.75 -3.77
N GLY A 57 5.38 9.96 -5.06
CA GLY A 57 6.62 10.56 -5.53
C GLY A 57 6.79 12.03 -5.15
N ASN A 58 5.73 12.66 -4.66
CA ASN A 58 5.75 14.07 -4.23
C ASN A 58 5.73 14.21 -2.70
N ASN A 59 6.03 13.11 -1.99
CA ASN A 59 6.07 13.07 -0.53
C ASN A 59 4.70 13.27 0.15
N HIS A 60 3.60 13.07 -0.57
CA HIS A 60 2.30 13.00 0.06
C HIS A 60 2.16 11.65 0.76
N VAL A 61 1.67 11.66 1.98
CA VAL A 61 1.42 10.43 2.74
C VAL A 61 -0.07 10.17 2.76
N ILE A 62 -0.42 8.94 2.42
CA ILE A 62 -1.80 8.48 2.41
C ILE A 62 -1.89 7.36 3.44
N LEU A 63 -2.82 7.50 4.38
CA LEU A 63 -3.09 6.46 5.37
C LEU A 63 -4.38 5.76 4.98
N LEU A 64 -4.28 4.46 4.74
CA LEU A 64 -5.40 3.64 4.31
C LEU A 64 -5.68 2.57 5.35
N TYR A 65 -6.84 2.62 5.97
CA TYR A 65 -7.25 1.61 6.93
C TYR A 65 -7.79 0.38 6.20
N VAL A 66 -7.36 -0.80 6.60
CA VAL A 66 -7.84 -2.07 6.04
C VAL A 66 -8.26 -3.03 7.16
N GLU A 67 -9.21 -3.92 6.86
CA GLU A 67 -9.65 -4.94 7.79
C GLU A 67 -9.06 -6.29 7.40
N GLY A 68 -7.73 -6.39 7.48
CA GLY A 68 -7.04 -7.62 7.10
C GLY A 68 -6.92 -7.77 5.60
N GLY A 69 -6.66 -9.00 5.17
CA GLY A 69 -6.52 -9.33 3.76
C GLY A 69 -5.13 -9.79 3.41
N PHE A 70 -4.77 -9.57 2.15
CA PHE A 70 -3.49 -10.01 1.61
C PHE A 70 -2.83 -8.91 0.80
N ALA A 71 -1.51 -8.92 0.78
CA ALA A 71 -0.74 -8.09 -0.15
C ALA A 71 0.12 -9.00 -1.00
N GLU A 72 0.14 -8.72 -2.30
CA GLU A 72 1.06 -9.38 -3.23
C GLU A 72 1.97 -8.32 -3.82
N VAL A 73 3.28 -8.58 -3.79
CA VAL A 73 4.28 -7.72 -4.42
C VAL A 73 4.94 -8.53 -5.52
N LYS A 74 4.91 -8.02 -6.74
CA LYS A 74 5.50 -8.70 -7.89
C LYS A 74 5.58 -7.73 -9.05
N ASP A 75 6.68 -7.79 -9.80
CA ASP A 75 6.85 -7.01 -11.03
C ASP A 75 6.59 -5.52 -10.82
N ASN A 76 7.16 -4.99 -9.73
CA ASN A 76 7.04 -3.57 -9.37
C ASN A 76 5.60 -3.11 -9.15
N LYS A 77 4.77 -4.02 -8.65
CA LYS A 77 3.36 -3.75 -8.36
C LYS A 77 3.00 -4.32 -7.01
N VAL A 78 2.28 -3.54 -6.22
CA VAL A 78 1.70 -3.98 -4.95
C VAL A 78 0.19 -4.07 -5.11
N ILE A 79 -0.36 -5.24 -4.87
CA ILE A 79 -1.80 -5.47 -4.92
C ILE A 79 -2.28 -5.77 -3.51
N ILE A 80 -3.24 -4.99 -3.04
CA ILE A 80 -3.88 -5.18 -1.74
C ILE A 80 -5.28 -5.72 -1.97
N LEU A 81 -5.55 -6.90 -1.40
CA LEU A 81 -6.88 -7.53 -1.44
C LEU A 81 -7.40 -7.53 -0.01
N THR A 82 -8.48 -6.82 0.24
CA THR A 82 -9.02 -6.67 1.59
C THR A 82 -10.55 -6.67 1.57
N PRO A 83 -11.19 -7.21 2.61
CA PRO A 83 -12.66 -7.15 2.69
C PRO A 83 -13.18 -5.72 2.75
N LYS A 84 -12.43 -4.82 3.37
CA LYS A 84 -12.85 -3.44 3.54
C LYS A 84 -11.63 -2.55 3.68
N ALA A 85 -11.68 -1.40 3.01
CA ALA A 85 -10.64 -0.38 3.11
C ALA A 85 -11.28 0.99 3.12
N GLU A 86 -10.68 1.91 3.87
CA GLU A 86 -11.12 3.30 3.95
C GLU A 86 -9.91 4.22 3.94
N LEU A 87 -10.02 5.32 3.20
CA LEU A 87 -9.00 6.35 3.24
C LEU A 87 -9.09 7.01 4.62
N ALA A 88 -8.04 6.85 5.41
CA ALA A 88 -8.02 7.40 6.77
C ALA A 88 -7.51 8.83 6.78
N GLU A 89 -6.47 9.09 5.97
CA GLU A 89 -5.87 10.42 5.96
C GLU A 89 -5.03 10.60 4.71
N LEU A 90 -5.00 11.84 4.21
CA LEU A 90 -4.09 12.26 3.15
C LEU A 90 -3.37 13.51 3.63
N SER A 91 -2.04 13.48 3.66
CA SER A 91 -1.27 14.65 4.09
C SER A 91 0.01 14.81 3.31
N LEU A 92 0.53 16.03 3.31
CA LEU A 92 1.83 16.36 2.76
C LEU A 92 2.83 16.36 3.91
N ILE A 93 3.89 15.57 3.78
CA ILE A 93 4.93 15.55 4.80
C ILE A 93 5.99 16.59 4.45
N HIS A 94 6.27 17.41 5.43
CA HIS A 94 7.36 18.38 5.38
C HIS A 94 8.44 17.94 6.36
N ILE A 95 9.54 17.55 5.84
CA ILE A 95 10.66 17.11 6.67
C ILE A 95 11.83 18.03 6.46
#